data_02bab36391aa169931f94ac7871e174e
#
_entry.id   02bab36391aa169931f94ac7871e174e
#
_cell.length_a   1.000
_cell.length_b   1.000
_cell.length_c   1.000
_cell.angle_alpha   90.00
_cell.angle_beta   90.00
_cell.angle_gamma   90.00
#
_symmetry.space_group_name_H-M   'P 1'
#
loop_
_entity.id
_entity.type
_entity.pdbx_description
1 polymer ?
#
loop_
_entity_poly.entity_id
_entity_poly.type
_entity_poly.pdbx_seq_one_letter_code
_entity_poly.pdbx_strand_id
1 'polypeptide(L)'
;THPRSSAASDVYKRQVKGGIDLFRTIRMVLPPAWQNTQNLDPDVRSFHEYNSMHMEPWDGPAGIVMADGRWAVCTLDRNGLRPARYQLDKNNIITIASETGVNPVDEANIVRKGRVQPGGILAIDTSKGEIFNEISLDNMLKDKHPYREWLKQNALYIESNLDSYEGPGLKQMNSKNFLTATKLFLLFKEERSSVIKPLAIDSQEGTGSMGDDTALAVMSKMHRQMYDYFRQQFAQVTNPPIDSLREAAVMTLETCYGPELNIYEESSEHAKRLVTTSPVLSHRKLNSIITNPYFKSEEIQLSFNRKMTLENAIIQLQKDVVKKVKNGSSIIHLVENLPKEGQLPINALLAVGSVHQNLVKLGIRSDANIIISASSARDTHQIACLIGFGATAVYPSLAYQTILDLTKRNELKGDPHENCSRYRKGVNKGLLKIISKMGISTISSYRGSQLFEIVGLGKDIVDLCFTNTTSRVNGRSLKDLDIELRALDDYARSNLADMNVGGLLKYIHGGEYHTYNPEIVKKLQEAVTSGLKETYGEYSNLVDTRPPAMLR
;
A
#
# COMPACT_ATOMS: atom_id res chain seq x y z
N THR A 1 -14.46 -1.18 8.30
CA THR A 1 -14.14 -2.49 8.85
C THR A 1 -15.40 -3.14 9.40
N HIS A 2 -15.94 -4.17 8.72
CA HIS A 2 -16.94 -5.03 9.35
C HIS A 2 -16.21 -6.16 10.10
N PRO A 3 -16.10 -6.11 11.42
CA PRO A 3 -15.32 -7.06 12.20
C PRO A 3 -15.97 -8.44 12.31
N ARG A 4 -17.02 -8.73 11.53
CA ARG A 4 -17.84 -9.95 11.67
C ARG A 4 -18.20 -10.66 10.36
N SER A 5 -17.61 -10.28 9.22
CA SER A 5 -17.74 -11.08 8.00
C SER A 5 -16.65 -12.16 8.01
N SER A 6 -17.01 -13.39 7.68
CA SER A 6 -16.07 -14.48 7.47
C SER A 6 -15.96 -14.77 5.98
N ALA A 7 -14.85 -15.36 5.53
CA ALA A 7 -14.70 -15.78 4.13
C ALA A 7 -15.87 -16.66 3.67
N ALA A 8 -16.39 -17.53 4.55
CA ALA A 8 -17.58 -18.34 4.29
C ALA A 8 -18.84 -17.50 4.03
N SER A 9 -19.06 -16.41 4.81
CA SER A 9 -20.18 -15.49 4.59
C SER A 9 -20.09 -14.77 3.27
N ASP A 10 -18.87 -14.41 2.85
CA ASP A 10 -18.65 -13.71 1.58
C ASP A 10 -18.86 -14.63 0.38
N VAL A 11 -18.45 -15.90 0.46
CA VAL A 11 -18.75 -16.92 -0.53
C VAL A 11 -20.27 -17.13 -0.61
N TYR A 12 -20.94 -17.34 0.53
CA TYR A 12 -22.39 -17.56 0.58
C TYR A 12 -23.18 -16.39 -0.03
N LYS A 13 -22.84 -15.15 0.31
CA LYS A 13 -23.52 -13.97 -0.25
C LYS A 13 -23.41 -13.88 -1.77
N ARG A 14 -22.22 -14.14 -2.33
CA ARG A 14 -21.99 -14.09 -3.76
C ARG A 14 -22.67 -15.22 -4.50
N GLN A 15 -22.64 -16.42 -3.96
CA GLN A 15 -23.33 -17.59 -4.53
C GLN A 15 -24.85 -17.42 -4.44
N VAL A 16 -25.40 -17.31 -3.22
CA VAL A 16 -26.85 -17.40 -3.01
C VAL A 16 -27.59 -16.13 -3.42
N LYS A 17 -27.05 -14.94 -3.09
CA LYS A 17 -27.69 -13.66 -3.44
C LYS A 17 -27.27 -13.15 -4.80
N GLY A 18 -26.03 -13.38 -5.21
CA GLY A 18 -25.48 -12.88 -6.46
C GLY A 18 -25.62 -13.86 -7.64
N GLY A 19 -25.92 -15.13 -7.40
CA GLY A 19 -26.06 -16.14 -8.42
C GLY A 19 -24.76 -16.59 -9.09
N ILE A 20 -23.59 -16.24 -8.50
CA ILE A 20 -22.30 -16.69 -9.03
C ILE A 20 -22.13 -18.20 -8.75
N ASP A 21 -21.52 -18.91 -9.69
CA ASP A 21 -21.12 -20.30 -9.50
C ASP A 21 -20.31 -20.49 -8.20
N LEU A 22 -20.59 -21.55 -7.46
CA LEU A 22 -19.97 -21.84 -6.15
C LEU A 22 -18.43 -21.86 -6.26
N PHE A 23 -17.89 -22.61 -7.23
CA PHE A 23 -16.44 -22.78 -7.36
C PHE A 23 -15.74 -21.53 -7.85
N ARG A 24 -16.36 -20.79 -8.77
CA ARG A 24 -15.88 -19.48 -9.18
C ARG A 24 -15.86 -18.53 -7.97
N THR A 25 -16.91 -18.50 -7.17
CA THR A 25 -16.97 -17.66 -5.98
C THR A 25 -15.86 -18.02 -4.98
N ILE A 26 -15.61 -19.30 -4.74
CA ILE A 26 -14.52 -19.76 -3.88
C ILE A 26 -13.18 -19.29 -4.43
N ARG A 27 -12.93 -19.45 -5.74
CA ARG A 27 -11.67 -19.04 -6.38
C ARG A 27 -11.47 -17.53 -6.41
N MET A 28 -12.53 -16.75 -6.48
CA MET A 28 -12.47 -15.28 -6.36
C MET A 28 -12.10 -14.84 -4.95
N VAL A 29 -12.73 -15.45 -3.92
CA VAL A 29 -12.51 -15.08 -2.52
C VAL A 29 -11.22 -15.71 -1.96
N LEU A 30 -10.96 -16.97 -2.29
CA LEU A 30 -9.84 -17.77 -1.79
C LEU A 30 -9.02 -18.37 -2.96
N PRO A 31 -8.38 -17.54 -3.79
CA PRO A 31 -7.53 -18.06 -4.86
C PRO A 31 -6.30 -18.76 -4.29
N PRO A 32 -5.73 -19.77 -4.98
CA PRO A 32 -4.40 -20.26 -4.67
C PRO A 32 -3.34 -19.18 -4.92
N ALA A 33 -2.09 -19.44 -4.58
CA ALA A 33 -0.95 -18.59 -4.95
C ALA A 33 -0.58 -18.84 -6.42
N TRP A 34 -1.27 -18.19 -7.35
CA TRP A 34 -1.15 -18.44 -8.80
C TRP A 34 -0.13 -17.54 -9.50
N GLN A 35 0.09 -16.29 -9.02
CA GLN A 35 0.90 -15.28 -9.72
C GLN A 35 2.35 -15.73 -9.96
N ASN A 36 2.97 -16.34 -8.95
CA ASN A 36 4.38 -16.72 -8.97
C ASN A 36 4.61 -18.22 -9.20
N THR A 37 3.55 -19.00 -9.53
CA THR A 37 3.65 -20.44 -9.80
C THR A 37 4.14 -20.67 -11.24
N GLN A 38 5.32 -21.29 -11.42
CA GLN A 38 5.97 -21.40 -12.72
C GLN A 38 5.25 -22.35 -13.70
N ASN A 39 4.72 -23.48 -13.23
CA ASN A 39 4.16 -24.54 -14.07
C ASN A 39 2.62 -24.60 -14.04
N LEU A 40 1.95 -23.46 -13.76
CA LEU A 40 0.50 -23.40 -13.82
C LEU A 40 0.02 -23.42 -15.27
N ASP A 41 -1.02 -24.22 -15.55
CA ASP A 41 -1.70 -24.24 -16.84
C ASP A 41 -2.06 -22.80 -17.27
N PRO A 42 -1.69 -22.35 -18.49
CA PRO A 42 -1.92 -20.98 -18.93
C PRO A 42 -3.39 -20.54 -18.92
N ASP A 43 -4.33 -21.44 -19.15
CA ASP A 43 -5.76 -21.14 -19.19
C ASP A 43 -6.32 -21.03 -17.77
N VAL A 44 -5.84 -21.87 -16.83
CA VAL A 44 -6.11 -21.73 -15.39
C VAL A 44 -5.54 -20.43 -14.85
N ARG A 45 -4.31 -20.06 -15.25
CA ARG A 45 -3.71 -18.76 -14.91
C ARG A 45 -4.58 -17.61 -15.38
N SER A 46 -5.04 -17.67 -16.63
CA SER A 46 -5.89 -16.63 -17.22
C SER A 46 -7.25 -16.50 -16.51
N PHE A 47 -7.82 -17.61 -16.06
CA PHE A 47 -9.02 -17.60 -15.21
C PHE A 47 -8.78 -16.85 -13.91
N HIS A 48 -7.67 -17.14 -13.19
CA HIS A 48 -7.34 -16.46 -11.94
C HIS A 48 -7.05 -14.98 -12.16
N GLU A 49 -6.27 -14.65 -13.18
CA GLU A 49 -5.91 -13.28 -13.52
C GLU A 49 -7.14 -12.43 -13.83
N TYR A 50 -8.03 -12.91 -14.71
CA TYR A 50 -9.28 -12.25 -15.03
C TYR A 50 -10.12 -11.94 -13.78
N ASN A 51 -10.31 -12.93 -12.91
CA ASN A 51 -11.11 -12.75 -11.70
C ASN A 51 -10.44 -11.84 -10.66
N SER A 52 -9.11 -11.74 -10.63
CA SER A 52 -8.38 -10.87 -9.70
C SER A 52 -8.38 -9.38 -10.09
N MET A 53 -8.76 -9.04 -11.33
CA MET A 53 -8.73 -7.67 -11.82
C MET A 53 -9.79 -6.75 -11.21
N HIS A 54 -10.86 -7.32 -10.63
CA HIS A 54 -12.02 -6.57 -10.13
C HIS A 54 -12.33 -6.82 -8.65
N MET A 55 -11.59 -7.70 -8.00
CA MET A 55 -11.81 -8.03 -6.60
C MET A 55 -10.52 -8.48 -5.93
N GLU A 56 -10.23 -7.92 -4.77
CA GLU A 56 -9.15 -8.37 -3.91
C GLU A 56 -9.52 -9.70 -3.24
N PRO A 57 -8.53 -10.61 -3.07
CA PRO A 57 -8.74 -11.87 -2.39
C PRO A 57 -8.81 -11.69 -0.87
N TRP A 58 -9.35 -12.69 -0.19
CA TRP A 58 -9.31 -12.80 1.27
C TRP A 58 -7.86 -12.95 1.76
N ASP A 59 -7.50 -12.16 2.75
CA ASP A 59 -6.25 -12.30 3.49
C ASP A 59 -6.50 -12.87 4.89
N GLY A 60 -5.62 -13.77 5.32
CA GLY A 60 -5.68 -14.41 6.63
C GLY A 60 -6.08 -15.88 6.60
N PRO A 61 -6.08 -16.55 7.78
CA PRO A 61 -6.38 -17.95 7.90
C PRO A 61 -7.83 -18.26 7.54
N ALA A 62 -8.06 -19.19 6.62
CA ALA A 62 -9.38 -19.68 6.30
C ALA A 62 -9.36 -21.20 6.05
N GLY A 63 -10.23 -21.91 6.73
CA GLY A 63 -10.60 -23.29 6.44
C GLY A 63 -12.12 -23.33 6.40
N ILE A 64 -12.68 -23.53 5.22
CA ILE A 64 -14.13 -23.42 4.99
C ILE A 64 -14.66 -24.78 4.60
N VAL A 65 -15.70 -25.21 5.29
CA VAL A 65 -16.54 -26.35 4.92
C VAL A 65 -17.95 -25.81 4.64
N MET A 66 -18.51 -26.17 3.49
CA MET A 66 -19.83 -25.71 3.07
C MET A 66 -20.59 -26.78 2.29
N ALA A 67 -21.91 -26.65 2.26
CA ALA A 67 -22.78 -27.46 1.43
C ALA A 67 -23.92 -26.60 0.85
N ASP A 68 -24.36 -26.91 -0.39
CA ASP A 68 -25.46 -26.21 -1.05
C ASP A 68 -26.62 -27.15 -1.44
N GLY A 69 -26.65 -28.33 -0.88
CA GLY A 69 -27.64 -29.36 -1.18
C GLY A 69 -27.17 -30.39 -2.23
N ARG A 70 -26.30 -30.01 -3.13
CA ARG A 70 -25.63 -30.90 -4.09
C ARG A 70 -24.16 -31.11 -3.76
N TRP A 71 -23.46 -30.02 -3.52
CA TRP A 71 -22.03 -30.02 -3.28
C TRP A 71 -21.72 -29.96 -1.78
N ALA A 72 -20.80 -30.79 -1.33
CA ALA A 72 -20.10 -30.64 -0.06
C ALA A 72 -18.65 -30.29 -0.36
N VAL A 73 -18.16 -29.15 0.16
CA VAL A 73 -16.87 -28.58 -0.25
C VAL A 73 -16.03 -28.23 0.97
N CYS A 74 -14.73 -28.51 0.88
CA CYS A 74 -13.73 -28.00 1.80
C CYS A 74 -12.66 -27.23 1.02
N THR A 75 -12.31 -26.03 1.47
CA THR A 75 -11.25 -25.20 0.87
C THR A 75 -10.41 -24.52 1.94
N LEU A 76 -9.16 -24.28 1.62
CA LEU A 76 -8.19 -23.59 2.49
C LEU A 76 -7.71 -22.27 1.87
N ASP A 77 -7.26 -21.36 2.73
CA ASP A 77 -6.57 -20.14 2.31
C ASP A 77 -5.26 -20.46 1.56
N ARG A 78 -4.77 -19.50 0.77
CA ARG A 78 -3.56 -19.66 -0.06
C ARG A 78 -2.30 -20.01 0.73
N ASN A 79 -2.21 -19.61 2.00
CA ASN A 79 -1.08 -19.89 2.86
C ASN A 79 -1.21 -21.24 3.59
N GLY A 80 -2.40 -21.83 3.59
CA GLY A 80 -2.70 -23.09 4.28
C GLY A 80 -2.48 -23.01 5.78
N LEU A 81 -2.86 -21.88 6.40
CA LEU A 81 -2.69 -21.64 7.83
C LEU A 81 -3.62 -22.51 8.69
N ARG A 82 -4.73 -22.96 8.12
CA ARG A 82 -5.63 -23.94 8.70
C ARG A 82 -5.40 -25.30 8.05
N PRO A 83 -5.28 -26.39 8.84
CA PRO A 83 -5.19 -27.74 8.28
C PRO A 83 -6.57 -28.28 7.91
N ALA A 84 -6.64 -29.13 6.88
CA ALA A 84 -7.78 -29.98 6.60
C ALA A 84 -7.31 -31.34 6.07
N ARG A 85 -7.79 -32.40 6.71
CA ARG A 85 -7.52 -33.78 6.36
C ARG A 85 -8.82 -34.48 5.98
N TYR A 86 -8.75 -35.46 5.11
CA TYR A 86 -9.90 -36.25 4.75
C TYR A 86 -9.59 -37.76 4.78
N GLN A 87 -10.61 -38.55 5.05
CA GLN A 87 -10.64 -40.01 4.91
C GLN A 87 -11.95 -40.45 4.26
N LEU A 88 -11.86 -41.41 3.38
CA LEU A 88 -12.99 -42.10 2.73
C LEU A 88 -12.96 -43.54 3.18
N ASP A 89 -14.07 -44.05 3.69
CA ASP A 89 -14.22 -45.44 4.11
C ASP A 89 -14.89 -46.30 3.02
N LYS A 90 -14.96 -47.64 3.28
CA LYS A 90 -15.60 -48.62 2.40
C LYS A 90 -17.13 -48.44 2.27
N ASN A 91 -17.74 -47.67 3.17
CA ASN A 91 -19.17 -47.35 3.13
C ASN A 91 -19.44 -46.07 2.30
N ASN A 92 -18.42 -45.54 1.60
CA ASN A 92 -18.48 -44.27 0.85
C ASN A 92 -18.75 -43.05 1.74
N ILE A 93 -18.41 -43.13 3.05
CA ILE A 93 -18.49 -42.00 3.95
C ILE A 93 -17.16 -41.25 3.88
N ILE A 94 -17.21 -39.97 3.54
CA ILE A 94 -16.07 -39.09 3.60
C ILE A 94 -16.11 -38.22 4.86
N THR A 95 -15.05 -38.24 5.62
CA THR A 95 -14.87 -37.36 6.79
C THR A 95 -13.79 -36.34 6.48
N ILE A 96 -14.10 -35.07 6.66
CA ILE A 96 -13.15 -33.96 6.51
C ILE A 96 -13.06 -33.19 7.82
N ALA A 97 -11.86 -33.05 8.37
CA ALA A 97 -11.61 -32.39 9.63
C ALA A 97 -10.22 -31.78 9.70
N SER A 98 -9.98 -30.88 10.65
CA SER A 98 -8.64 -30.32 10.92
C SER A 98 -7.66 -31.40 11.38
N GLU A 99 -8.14 -32.44 12.02
CA GLU A 99 -7.35 -33.50 12.68
C GLU A 99 -7.82 -34.89 12.28
N THR A 100 -6.93 -35.86 12.42
CA THR A 100 -7.27 -37.29 12.29
C THR A 100 -7.93 -37.80 13.58
N GLY A 101 -8.82 -38.80 13.47
CA GLY A 101 -9.44 -39.42 14.62
C GLY A 101 -10.74 -38.76 15.12
N VAL A 102 -11.20 -37.68 14.48
CA VAL A 102 -12.49 -37.01 14.75
C VAL A 102 -13.67 -37.99 14.53
N ASN A 103 -13.58 -38.79 13.48
CA ASN A 103 -14.47 -39.94 13.25
C ASN A 103 -13.60 -41.20 13.26
N PRO A 104 -13.58 -41.95 14.35
CA PRO A 104 -12.77 -43.17 14.44
C PRO A 104 -13.30 -44.24 13.50
N VAL A 105 -12.51 -44.60 12.50
CA VAL A 105 -12.76 -45.69 11.56
C VAL A 105 -11.56 -46.62 11.61
N ASP A 106 -11.83 -47.94 11.64
CA ASP A 106 -10.77 -48.94 11.55
C ASP A 106 -9.95 -48.70 10.25
N GLU A 107 -8.62 -48.68 10.37
CA GLU A 107 -7.73 -48.45 9.22
C GLU A 107 -7.97 -49.45 8.07
N ALA A 108 -8.34 -50.69 8.38
CA ALA A 108 -8.71 -51.71 7.39
C ALA A 108 -9.94 -51.31 6.54
N ASN A 109 -10.76 -50.37 7.00
CA ASN A 109 -11.94 -49.88 6.32
C ASN A 109 -11.69 -48.55 5.58
N ILE A 110 -10.49 -47.94 5.68
CA ILE A 110 -10.16 -46.72 4.98
C ILE A 110 -9.73 -47.07 3.55
N VAL A 111 -10.45 -46.52 2.55
CA VAL A 111 -10.17 -46.67 1.13
C VAL A 111 -9.18 -45.62 0.64
N ARG A 112 -9.33 -44.37 1.13
CA ARG A 112 -8.49 -43.24 0.75
C ARG A 112 -8.35 -42.27 1.91
N LYS A 113 -7.14 -41.73 2.11
CA LYS A 113 -6.86 -40.65 3.06
C LYS A 113 -5.93 -39.61 2.42
N GLY A 114 -6.04 -38.35 2.84
CA GLY A 114 -5.20 -37.27 2.34
C GLY A 114 -5.39 -35.97 3.11
N ARG A 115 -4.82 -34.92 2.56
CA ARG A 115 -4.97 -33.55 3.07
C ARG A 115 -5.32 -32.60 1.93
N VAL A 116 -6.08 -31.56 2.25
CA VAL A 116 -6.29 -30.42 1.35
C VAL A 116 -5.03 -29.55 1.41
N GLN A 117 -4.49 -29.19 0.26
CA GLN A 117 -3.28 -28.39 0.16
C GLN A 117 -3.59 -26.89 0.40
N PRO A 118 -2.56 -26.04 0.67
CA PRO A 118 -2.73 -24.60 0.70
C PRO A 118 -3.37 -24.08 -0.60
N GLY A 119 -4.44 -23.27 -0.48
CA GLY A 119 -5.23 -22.82 -1.62
C GLY A 119 -6.02 -23.93 -2.33
N GLY A 120 -5.99 -25.15 -1.82
CA GLY A 120 -6.67 -26.30 -2.40
C GLY A 120 -8.16 -26.34 -2.15
N ILE A 121 -8.85 -27.10 -2.97
CA ILE A 121 -10.29 -27.38 -2.91
C ILE A 121 -10.51 -28.90 -3.00
N LEU A 122 -11.38 -29.41 -2.16
CA LEU A 122 -11.94 -30.77 -2.24
C LEU A 122 -13.46 -30.65 -2.27
N ALA A 123 -14.08 -31.14 -3.32
CA ALA A 123 -15.53 -31.09 -3.48
C ALA A 123 -16.12 -32.47 -3.74
N ILE A 124 -17.30 -32.71 -3.23
CA ILE A 124 -18.05 -33.94 -3.39
C ILE A 124 -19.39 -33.60 -4.04
N ASP A 125 -19.67 -34.16 -5.22
CA ASP A 125 -21.00 -34.15 -5.83
C ASP A 125 -21.81 -35.25 -5.18
N THR A 126 -22.65 -34.90 -4.21
CA THR A 126 -23.45 -35.88 -3.47
C THR A 126 -24.53 -36.55 -4.30
N SER A 127 -24.92 -35.96 -5.44
CA SER A 127 -25.88 -36.54 -6.36
C SER A 127 -25.29 -37.64 -7.23
N LYS A 128 -23.97 -37.56 -7.51
CA LYS A 128 -23.24 -38.51 -8.34
C LYS A 128 -22.34 -39.44 -7.55
N GLY A 129 -22.02 -39.11 -6.28
CA GLY A 129 -21.02 -39.81 -5.49
C GLY A 129 -19.59 -39.63 -5.99
N GLU A 130 -19.28 -38.52 -6.64
CA GLU A 130 -17.97 -38.23 -7.22
C GLU A 130 -17.19 -37.23 -6.38
N ILE A 131 -15.86 -37.44 -6.29
CA ILE A 131 -14.95 -36.56 -5.58
C ILE A 131 -14.10 -35.79 -6.58
N PHE A 132 -14.13 -34.48 -6.47
CA PHE A 132 -13.36 -33.52 -7.28
C PHE A 132 -12.24 -32.88 -6.46
N ASN A 133 -11.03 -32.89 -7.02
CA ASN A 133 -9.90 -32.17 -6.49
C ASN A 133 -9.73 -30.80 -7.19
N GLU A 134 -8.74 -30.01 -6.75
CA GLU A 134 -8.44 -28.70 -7.28
C GLU A 134 -8.22 -28.70 -8.82
N ILE A 135 -7.47 -29.69 -9.35
CA ILE A 135 -7.14 -29.75 -10.79
C ILE A 135 -8.42 -29.96 -11.62
N SER A 136 -9.28 -30.88 -11.19
CA SER A 136 -10.53 -31.14 -11.92
C SER A 136 -11.48 -29.94 -11.90
N LEU A 137 -11.56 -29.24 -10.76
CA LEU A 137 -12.39 -28.04 -10.61
C LEU A 137 -11.84 -26.84 -11.39
N ASP A 138 -10.54 -26.61 -11.34
CA ASP A 138 -9.91 -25.51 -12.08
C ASP A 138 -10.02 -25.74 -13.61
N ASN A 139 -9.95 -26.99 -14.08
CA ASN A 139 -10.22 -27.31 -15.47
C ASN A 139 -11.68 -27.02 -15.86
N MET A 140 -12.66 -27.33 -15.00
CA MET A 140 -14.05 -26.97 -15.25
C MET A 140 -14.27 -25.45 -15.32
N LEU A 141 -13.57 -24.69 -14.48
CA LEU A 141 -13.71 -23.24 -14.40
C LEU A 141 -13.06 -22.52 -15.59
N LYS A 142 -11.85 -22.93 -16.00
CA LYS A 142 -11.13 -22.29 -17.11
C LYS A 142 -11.87 -22.44 -18.46
N ASP A 143 -12.63 -23.54 -18.61
CA ASP A 143 -13.34 -23.85 -19.86
C ASP A 143 -14.71 -23.15 -19.98
N LYS A 144 -15.15 -22.41 -18.95
CA LYS A 144 -16.44 -21.68 -18.99
C LYS A 144 -16.47 -20.55 -20.00
N HIS A 145 -15.38 -19.80 -20.09
CA HIS A 145 -15.22 -18.66 -20.99
C HIS A 145 -13.81 -18.62 -21.56
N PRO A 146 -13.57 -17.98 -22.69
CA PRO A 146 -12.25 -17.85 -23.31
C PRO A 146 -11.43 -16.74 -22.61
N TYR A 147 -11.16 -16.90 -21.31
CA TYR A 147 -10.47 -15.88 -20.48
C TYR A 147 -9.13 -15.47 -21.07
N ARG A 148 -8.38 -16.43 -21.62
CA ARG A 148 -7.06 -16.16 -22.21
C ARG A 148 -7.14 -15.27 -23.44
N GLU A 149 -8.12 -15.49 -24.30
CA GLU A 149 -8.38 -14.66 -25.47
C GLU A 149 -8.86 -13.28 -25.05
N TRP A 150 -9.75 -13.19 -24.05
CA TRP A 150 -10.23 -11.93 -23.51
C TRP A 150 -9.09 -11.09 -22.95
N LEU A 151 -8.20 -11.67 -22.15
CA LEU A 151 -7.02 -10.99 -21.61
C LEU A 151 -6.06 -10.57 -22.72
N LYS A 152 -5.76 -11.48 -23.65
CA LYS A 152 -4.85 -11.18 -24.77
C LYS A 152 -5.33 -10.04 -25.65
N GLN A 153 -6.64 -9.91 -25.84
CA GLN A 153 -7.24 -8.88 -26.71
C GLN A 153 -7.44 -7.55 -25.99
N ASN A 154 -7.70 -7.54 -24.68
CA ASN A 154 -8.19 -6.37 -23.97
C ASN A 154 -7.26 -5.89 -22.85
N ALA A 155 -6.48 -6.76 -22.20
CA ALA A 155 -5.55 -6.35 -21.17
C ALA A 155 -4.26 -5.78 -21.77
N LEU A 156 -3.78 -4.65 -21.25
CA LEU A 156 -2.55 -4.01 -21.67
C LEU A 156 -1.54 -3.99 -20.53
N TYR A 157 -0.48 -4.77 -20.67
CA TYR A 157 0.63 -4.83 -19.73
C TYR A 157 1.64 -3.74 -20.07
N ILE A 158 1.70 -2.70 -19.25
CA ILE A 158 2.47 -1.49 -19.53
C ILE A 158 3.97 -1.79 -19.67
N GLU A 159 4.53 -2.72 -18.88
CA GLU A 159 5.94 -3.09 -18.97
C GLU A 159 6.34 -3.63 -20.36
N SER A 160 5.47 -4.39 -20.98
CA SER A 160 5.72 -4.99 -22.30
C SER A 160 5.81 -3.97 -23.42
N ASN A 161 5.31 -2.76 -23.20
CA ASN A 161 5.26 -1.70 -24.20
C ASN A 161 6.26 -0.55 -23.94
N LEU A 162 7.08 -0.64 -22.88
CA LEU A 162 7.99 0.45 -22.54
C LEU A 162 9.15 0.63 -23.52
N ASP A 163 9.55 -0.40 -24.23
CA ASP A 163 10.64 -0.34 -25.21
C ASP A 163 10.22 0.48 -26.46
N SER A 164 8.93 0.52 -26.77
CA SER A 164 8.34 1.32 -27.85
C SER A 164 7.89 2.73 -27.42
N TYR A 165 8.18 3.15 -26.17
CA TYR A 165 7.75 4.43 -25.65
C TYR A 165 8.51 5.59 -26.27
N GLU A 166 7.85 6.41 -27.09
CA GLU A 166 8.39 7.60 -27.77
C GLU A 166 8.13 8.92 -27.02
N GLY A 167 7.49 8.87 -25.86
CA GLY A 167 7.12 10.05 -25.09
C GLY A 167 8.31 10.77 -24.42
N PRO A 168 8.07 11.93 -23.80
CA PRO A 168 9.12 12.74 -23.20
C PRO A 168 9.84 12.01 -22.07
N GLY A 169 11.16 12.12 -22.01
CA GLY A 169 11.97 11.65 -20.89
C GLY A 169 11.79 12.51 -19.63
N LEU A 170 12.28 11.99 -18.50
CA LEU A 170 12.30 12.74 -17.24
C LEU A 170 13.21 13.97 -17.36
N LYS A 171 12.62 15.17 -17.30
CA LYS A 171 13.36 16.45 -17.35
C LYS A 171 13.81 16.86 -15.94
N GLN A 172 15.06 17.28 -15.83
CA GLN A 172 15.60 17.81 -14.58
C GLN A 172 15.04 19.21 -14.30
N MET A 173 14.64 19.43 -13.06
CA MET A 173 14.23 20.74 -12.54
C MET A 173 15.44 21.70 -12.51
N ASN A 174 15.25 22.99 -12.76
CA ASN A 174 16.33 23.95 -12.56
C ASN A 174 16.71 24.08 -11.07
N SER A 175 17.94 24.48 -10.79
CA SER A 175 18.49 24.48 -9.43
C SER A 175 17.71 25.35 -8.44
N LYS A 176 17.17 26.51 -8.87
CA LYS A 176 16.36 27.39 -8.03
C LYS A 176 15.05 26.72 -7.63
N ASN A 177 14.31 26.18 -8.59
CA ASN A 177 13.04 25.50 -8.34
C ASN A 177 13.25 24.23 -7.51
N PHE A 178 14.33 23.48 -7.77
CA PHE A 178 14.69 22.31 -6.98
C PHE A 178 14.93 22.66 -5.51
N LEU A 179 15.73 23.69 -5.23
CA LEU A 179 15.99 24.16 -3.87
C LEU A 179 14.70 24.63 -3.19
N THR A 180 13.86 25.41 -3.88
CA THR A 180 12.56 25.84 -3.34
C THR A 180 11.65 24.64 -3.04
N ALA A 181 11.59 23.66 -3.94
CA ALA A 181 10.80 22.44 -3.74
C ALA A 181 11.31 21.61 -2.55
N THR A 182 12.64 21.49 -2.37
CA THR A 182 13.20 20.75 -1.22
C THR A 182 12.79 21.37 0.12
N LYS A 183 12.76 22.69 0.21
CA LYS A 183 12.31 23.41 1.40
C LYS A 183 10.81 23.26 1.63
N LEU A 184 10.00 23.51 0.58
CA LEU A 184 8.54 23.50 0.67
C LEU A 184 7.98 22.11 0.99
N PHE A 185 8.59 21.05 0.45
CA PHE A 185 8.18 19.67 0.70
C PHE A 185 9.04 18.97 1.78
N LEU A 186 9.76 19.75 2.59
CA LEU A 186 10.53 19.28 3.74
C LEU A 186 11.45 18.08 3.40
N LEU A 187 12.16 18.17 2.27
CA LEU A 187 13.25 17.26 1.96
C LEU A 187 14.52 17.72 2.66
N PHE A 188 15.00 16.93 3.62
CA PHE A 188 16.17 17.24 4.42
C PHE A 188 17.47 16.71 3.80
N LYS A 189 18.62 17.32 4.16
CA LYS A 189 19.96 16.81 3.76
C LYS A 189 20.18 15.37 4.21
N GLU A 190 19.71 15.05 5.42
CA GLU A 190 19.77 13.71 5.99
C GLU A 190 18.97 12.69 5.18
N GLU A 191 17.73 13.02 4.80
CA GLU A 191 16.88 12.16 3.98
C GLU A 191 17.51 11.88 2.60
N ARG A 192 18.08 12.92 1.97
CA ARG A 192 18.81 12.78 0.71
C ARG A 192 19.94 11.76 0.79
N SER A 193 20.76 11.82 1.88
CA SER A 193 21.96 10.98 2.05
C SER A 193 21.67 9.61 2.64
N SER A 194 20.74 9.51 3.58
CA SER A 194 20.51 8.31 4.39
C SER A 194 19.28 7.49 3.96
N VAL A 195 18.41 8.04 3.10
CA VAL A 195 17.21 7.35 2.60
C VAL A 195 17.28 7.19 1.07
N ILE A 196 17.26 8.32 0.33
CA ILE A 196 17.14 8.26 -1.13
C ILE A 196 18.40 7.66 -1.78
N LYS A 197 19.59 8.05 -1.32
CA LYS A 197 20.85 7.58 -1.89
C LYS A 197 21.06 6.06 -1.69
N PRO A 198 20.88 5.44 -0.51
CA PRO A 198 20.95 3.99 -0.35
C PRO A 198 19.93 3.23 -1.21
N LEU A 199 18.68 3.70 -1.28
CA LEU A 199 17.66 3.11 -2.16
C LEU A 199 18.11 3.11 -3.62
N ALA A 200 18.76 4.19 -4.09
CA ALA A 200 19.21 4.33 -5.47
C ALA A 200 20.52 3.55 -5.77
N ILE A 201 21.33 3.23 -4.76
CA ILE A 201 22.56 2.44 -4.93
C ILE A 201 22.27 0.95 -4.79
N ASP A 202 21.68 0.54 -3.65
CA ASP A 202 21.62 -0.85 -3.20
C ASP A 202 20.26 -1.50 -3.42
N SER A 203 19.25 -0.75 -3.87
CA SER A 203 17.86 -1.19 -3.94
C SER A 203 17.36 -1.72 -2.59
N GLN A 204 17.76 -1.07 -1.51
CA GLN A 204 17.38 -1.37 -0.14
C GLN A 204 17.25 -0.08 0.67
N GLU A 205 16.42 -0.09 1.70
CA GLU A 205 16.38 1.01 2.65
C GLU A 205 17.69 1.14 3.41
N GLY A 206 18.06 2.36 3.76
CA GLY A 206 19.22 2.62 4.60
C GLY A 206 19.07 1.95 5.96
N THR A 207 20.18 1.42 6.50
CA THR A 207 20.20 0.89 7.86
C THR A 207 20.25 2.03 8.87
N GLY A 208 19.46 1.90 9.93
CA GLY A 208 19.40 2.85 11.03
C GLY A 208 19.35 2.13 12.37
N SER A 209 19.36 2.92 13.45
CA SER A 209 19.12 2.38 14.78
C SER A 209 17.66 1.99 14.97
N MET A 210 17.40 0.99 15.81
CA MET A 210 16.05 0.63 16.20
C MET A 210 15.45 1.67 17.16
N GLY A 211 14.17 1.96 16.95
CA GLY A 211 13.42 2.92 17.75
C GLY A 211 13.65 4.37 17.32
N ASP A 212 12.85 5.26 17.90
CA ASP A 212 12.85 6.69 17.64
C ASP A 212 12.86 7.42 18.99
N ASP A 213 13.85 8.28 19.22
CA ASP A 213 14.02 9.06 20.43
C ASP A 213 13.78 10.56 20.21
N THR A 214 13.21 10.92 19.04
CA THR A 214 12.77 12.28 18.74
C THR A 214 11.35 12.55 19.27
N ALA A 215 10.93 13.80 19.25
CA ALA A 215 9.57 14.17 19.61
C ALA A 215 8.56 13.62 18.59
N LEU A 216 7.36 13.26 19.06
CA LEU A 216 6.21 13.06 18.17
C LEU A 216 5.98 14.33 17.33
N ALA A 217 5.49 14.18 16.11
CA ALA A 217 5.29 15.31 15.19
C ALA A 217 4.51 16.47 15.83
N VAL A 218 3.44 16.18 16.58
CA VAL A 218 2.63 17.18 17.28
C VAL A 218 3.37 17.93 18.38
N MET A 219 4.43 17.34 18.95
CA MET A 219 5.23 17.89 20.05
C MET A 219 6.55 18.52 19.55
N SER A 220 6.90 18.31 18.29
CA SER A 220 8.12 18.86 17.70
C SER A 220 8.02 20.38 17.53
N LYS A 221 9.16 21.07 17.71
CA LYS A 221 9.30 22.49 17.39
C LYS A 221 9.66 22.73 15.93
N MET A 222 10.01 21.67 15.18
CA MET A 222 10.31 21.73 13.76
C MET A 222 9.04 21.49 12.94
N HIS A 223 8.99 22.02 11.72
CA HIS A 223 7.98 21.60 10.76
C HIS A 223 8.17 20.11 10.44
N ARG A 224 7.13 19.31 10.63
CA ARG A 224 7.12 17.88 10.37
C ARG A 224 6.26 17.57 9.15
N GLN A 225 6.62 16.52 8.44
CA GLN A 225 5.84 16.06 7.30
C GLN A 225 4.50 15.48 7.76
N MET A 226 3.48 15.58 6.91
CA MET A 226 2.15 15.02 7.21
C MET A 226 2.22 13.53 7.56
N TYR A 227 3.11 12.79 6.91
CA TYR A 227 3.30 11.34 7.13
C TYR A 227 3.82 11.00 8.52
N ASP A 228 4.48 11.92 9.22
CA ASP A 228 5.02 11.72 10.56
C ASP A 228 3.93 11.61 11.65
N TYR A 229 2.70 11.99 11.32
CA TYR A 229 1.53 11.83 12.19
C TYR A 229 0.90 10.44 12.10
N PHE A 230 1.37 9.57 11.19
CA PHE A 230 0.82 8.25 10.94
C PHE A 230 1.75 7.15 11.44
N ARG A 231 1.18 6.20 12.19
CA ARG A 231 1.88 4.99 12.66
C ARG A 231 1.19 3.77 12.06
N GLN A 232 1.96 2.88 11.45
CA GLN A 232 1.42 1.66 10.85
C GLN A 232 0.93 0.71 11.94
N GLN A 233 -0.21 0.08 11.72
CA GLN A 233 -0.69 -1.03 12.52
C GLN A 233 -0.07 -2.33 12.00
N PHE A 234 0.23 -3.24 12.94
CA PHE A 234 0.78 -4.54 12.59
C PHE A 234 -0.30 -5.63 12.62
N ALA A 235 0.05 -6.81 12.07
CA ALA A 235 -0.80 -7.98 12.10
C ALA A 235 -1.19 -8.36 13.55
N GLN A 236 -2.42 -8.81 13.70
CA GLN A 236 -2.94 -9.36 14.93
C GLN A 236 -2.87 -10.91 14.89
N VAL A 237 -3.14 -11.57 16.01
CA VAL A 237 -3.10 -13.05 16.14
C VAL A 237 -3.99 -13.76 15.11
N THR A 238 -5.13 -13.16 14.72
CA THR A 238 -6.08 -13.71 13.76
C THR A 238 -5.64 -13.59 12.30
N ASN A 239 -4.66 -12.73 12.01
CA ASN A 239 -4.07 -12.58 10.67
C ASN A 239 -2.53 -12.52 10.81
N PRO A 240 -1.86 -13.68 10.91
CA PRO A 240 -0.43 -13.72 11.19
C PRO A 240 0.39 -13.17 10.01
N PRO A 241 1.60 -12.63 10.28
CA PRO A 241 2.52 -12.18 9.25
C PRO A 241 2.87 -13.30 8.27
N ILE A 242 3.15 -12.92 7.03
CA ILE A 242 3.68 -13.83 6.00
C ILE A 242 5.19 -13.95 6.23
N ASP A 243 5.69 -15.17 6.29
CA ASP A 243 7.12 -15.44 6.44
C ASP A 243 7.90 -15.17 5.14
N SER A 244 9.21 -14.95 5.27
CA SER A 244 10.07 -14.59 4.13
C SER A 244 10.17 -15.67 3.04
N LEU A 245 9.93 -16.94 3.36
CA LEU A 245 9.94 -18.03 2.38
C LEU A 245 8.69 -18.01 1.51
N ARG A 246 7.55 -17.64 2.10
CA ARG A 246 6.27 -17.52 1.38
C ARG A 246 6.11 -16.20 0.64
N GLU A 247 6.79 -15.12 1.05
CA GLU A 247 6.69 -13.80 0.39
C GLU A 247 6.81 -13.92 -1.14
N ALA A 248 7.83 -14.62 -1.63
CA ALA A 248 8.06 -14.75 -3.07
C ALA A 248 6.96 -15.56 -3.80
N ALA A 249 6.30 -16.49 -3.10
CA ALA A 249 5.29 -17.36 -3.71
C ALA A 249 3.88 -16.73 -3.70
N VAL A 250 3.51 -16.03 -2.61
CA VAL A 250 2.11 -15.64 -2.37
C VAL A 250 1.84 -14.14 -2.51
N MET A 251 2.88 -13.29 -2.58
CA MET A 251 2.72 -11.84 -2.56
C MET A 251 2.91 -11.20 -3.93
N THR A 252 2.14 -10.13 -4.19
CA THR A 252 2.25 -9.35 -5.42
C THR A 252 1.97 -7.87 -5.19
N LEU A 253 2.70 -7.01 -5.93
CA LEU A 253 2.46 -5.58 -6.06
C LEU A 253 1.73 -5.22 -7.36
N GLU A 254 1.27 -6.22 -8.12
CA GLU A 254 0.56 -6.00 -9.36
C GLU A 254 -0.63 -5.06 -9.16
N THR A 255 -0.76 -4.10 -10.07
CA THR A 255 -1.74 -3.02 -9.97
C THR A 255 -2.47 -2.87 -11.28
N CYS A 256 -3.80 -2.97 -11.23
CA CYS A 256 -4.70 -2.80 -12.35
C CYS A 256 -5.33 -1.40 -12.35
N TYR A 257 -5.54 -0.84 -13.55
CA TYR A 257 -6.19 0.46 -13.77
C TYR A 257 -7.38 0.31 -14.70
N GLY A 258 -8.36 1.16 -14.53
CA GLY A 258 -9.65 1.16 -15.20
C GLY A 258 -10.80 1.06 -14.18
N PRO A 259 -12.06 1.29 -14.58
CA PRO A 259 -13.22 1.16 -13.70
C PRO A 259 -13.42 -0.30 -13.28
N GLU A 260 -13.84 -0.52 -12.05
CA GLU A 260 -14.22 -1.84 -11.57
C GLU A 260 -15.64 -2.15 -12.06
N LEU A 261 -15.79 -3.26 -12.80
CA LEU A 261 -17.06 -3.68 -13.34
C LEU A 261 -17.81 -4.61 -12.37
N ASN A 262 -19.06 -4.92 -12.71
CA ASN A 262 -19.91 -5.77 -11.90
C ASN A 262 -19.38 -7.21 -11.86
N ILE A 263 -18.89 -7.65 -10.70
CA ILE A 263 -18.32 -8.99 -10.50
C ILE A 263 -19.33 -10.14 -10.70
N TYR A 264 -20.62 -9.84 -10.72
CA TYR A 264 -21.69 -10.83 -10.95
C TYR A 264 -21.87 -11.16 -12.43
N GLU A 265 -21.22 -10.42 -13.32
CA GLU A 265 -21.23 -10.62 -14.76
C GLU A 265 -19.85 -11.03 -15.24
N GLU A 266 -19.79 -11.73 -16.38
CA GLU A 266 -18.56 -12.12 -17.05
C GLU A 266 -18.63 -11.72 -18.53
N SER A 267 -17.66 -10.92 -18.96
CA SER A 267 -17.55 -10.49 -20.36
C SER A 267 -16.10 -10.12 -20.70
N SER A 268 -15.80 -9.98 -21.98
CA SER A 268 -14.50 -9.50 -22.45
C SER A 268 -14.15 -8.08 -21.95
N GLU A 269 -15.15 -7.25 -21.65
CA GLU A 269 -14.94 -5.89 -21.13
C GLU A 269 -14.29 -5.88 -19.75
N HIS A 270 -14.52 -6.92 -18.91
CA HIS A 270 -13.86 -7.07 -17.62
C HIS A 270 -12.33 -7.26 -17.75
N ALA A 271 -11.87 -7.79 -18.89
CA ALA A 271 -10.44 -7.91 -19.18
C ALA A 271 -9.81 -6.60 -19.68
N LYS A 272 -10.61 -5.55 -19.96
CA LYS A 272 -10.10 -4.26 -20.44
C LYS A 272 -9.47 -3.47 -19.30
N ARG A 273 -8.21 -3.76 -19.01
CA ARG A 273 -7.43 -3.15 -17.91
C ARG A 273 -6.03 -2.77 -18.38
N LEU A 274 -5.47 -1.72 -17.79
CA LEU A 274 -4.03 -1.48 -17.84
C LEU A 274 -3.40 -2.13 -16.60
N VAL A 275 -2.27 -2.78 -16.76
CA VAL A 275 -1.62 -3.54 -15.69
C VAL A 275 -0.16 -3.13 -15.56
N THR A 276 0.28 -2.88 -14.32
CA THR A 276 1.70 -2.69 -13.97
C THR A 276 2.12 -3.67 -12.89
N THR A 277 3.39 -4.02 -12.85
CA THR A 277 3.96 -4.93 -11.83
C THR A 277 4.09 -4.29 -10.45
N SER A 278 3.85 -2.98 -10.32
CA SER A 278 3.99 -2.23 -9.07
C SER A 278 3.21 -0.92 -9.11
N PRO A 279 2.66 -0.45 -7.98
CA PRO A 279 2.03 0.86 -7.85
C PRO A 279 3.04 2.02 -7.85
N VAL A 280 4.36 1.75 -7.75
CA VAL A 280 5.41 2.78 -7.78
C VAL A 280 5.85 3.02 -9.21
N LEU A 281 5.38 4.12 -9.80
CA LEU A 281 5.52 4.39 -11.22
C LEU A 281 6.85 5.05 -11.58
N SER A 282 7.44 4.64 -12.71
CA SER A 282 8.45 5.44 -13.42
C SER A 282 7.77 6.54 -14.23
N HIS A 283 8.56 7.52 -14.71
CA HIS A 283 8.06 8.56 -15.61
C HIS A 283 7.40 7.98 -16.87
N ARG A 284 8.03 6.99 -17.51
CA ARG A 284 7.49 6.31 -18.69
C ARG A 284 6.17 5.59 -18.38
N LYS A 285 6.10 4.82 -17.28
CA LYS A 285 4.86 4.14 -16.87
C LYS A 285 3.72 5.13 -16.61
N LEU A 286 4.00 6.20 -15.85
CA LEU A 286 3.00 7.25 -15.61
C LEU A 286 2.45 7.80 -16.92
N ASN A 287 3.33 8.24 -17.82
CA ASN A 287 2.91 8.81 -19.10
C ASN A 287 2.14 7.81 -19.95
N SER A 288 2.60 6.54 -20.01
CA SER A 288 1.89 5.48 -20.75
C SER A 288 0.47 5.24 -20.23
N ILE A 289 0.25 5.39 -18.92
CA ILE A 289 -1.09 5.25 -18.32
C ILE A 289 -1.97 6.45 -18.60
N ILE A 290 -1.47 7.68 -18.34
CA ILE A 290 -2.30 8.90 -18.44
C ILE A 290 -2.62 9.30 -19.87
N THR A 291 -1.80 8.91 -20.85
CA THR A 291 -2.03 9.17 -22.28
C THR A 291 -2.71 8.00 -23.02
N ASN A 292 -2.98 6.90 -22.32
CA ASN A 292 -3.56 5.73 -22.93
C ASN A 292 -5.02 5.99 -23.37
N PRO A 293 -5.40 5.64 -24.61
CA PRO A 293 -6.75 5.90 -25.09
C PRO A 293 -7.84 4.99 -24.50
N TYR A 294 -7.47 3.93 -23.76
CA TYR A 294 -8.45 3.03 -23.15
C TYR A 294 -9.34 3.72 -22.14
N PHE A 295 -8.77 4.65 -21.38
CA PHE A 295 -9.48 5.31 -20.28
C PHE A 295 -9.26 6.81 -20.32
N LYS A 296 -10.34 7.55 -20.13
CA LYS A 296 -10.27 9.00 -19.99
C LYS A 296 -9.51 9.36 -18.72
N SER A 297 -8.39 10.07 -18.89
CA SER A 297 -7.54 10.59 -17.82
C SER A 297 -7.73 12.09 -17.65
N GLU A 298 -7.73 12.56 -16.40
CA GLU A 298 -7.81 13.98 -16.06
C GLU A 298 -6.75 14.33 -15.03
N GLU A 299 -5.96 15.34 -15.35
CA GLU A 299 -4.95 15.89 -14.44
C GLU A 299 -5.53 17.01 -13.58
N ILE A 300 -5.20 17.02 -12.29
CA ILE A 300 -5.59 18.06 -11.34
C ILE A 300 -4.35 18.48 -10.55
N GLN A 301 -3.99 19.75 -10.68
CA GLN A 301 -2.90 20.33 -9.90
C GLN A 301 -3.33 20.51 -8.45
N LEU A 302 -2.56 19.99 -7.52
CA LEU A 302 -2.77 20.15 -6.08
C LEU A 302 -2.20 21.50 -5.61
N SER A 303 -2.77 22.58 -6.14
CA SER A 303 -2.40 23.93 -5.77
C SER A 303 -3.63 24.83 -5.69
N PHE A 304 -3.62 25.77 -4.76
CA PHE A 304 -4.71 26.69 -4.53
C PHE A 304 -4.24 28.12 -4.33
N ASN A 305 -5.10 29.10 -4.59
CA ASN A 305 -4.79 30.51 -4.42
C ASN A 305 -4.54 30.82 -2.94
N ARG A 306 -3.45 31.53 -2.62
CA ARG A 306 -3.06 31.89 -1.25
C ARG A 306 -4.13 32.69 -0.48
N LYS A 307 -5.12 33.28 -1.14
CA LYS A 307 -6.27 33.95 -0.51
C LYS A 307 -7.34 32.97 0.03
N MET A 308 -7.32 31.73 -0.42
CA MET A 308 -8.22 30.67 0.03
C MET A 308 -7.63 29.97 1.25
N THR A 309 -8.46 29.38 2.11
CA THR A 309 -8.02 28.49 3.19
C THR A 309 -7.76 27.09 2.67
N LEU A 310 -6.86 26.34 3.36
CA LEU A 310 -6.57 24.94 3.02
C LEU A 310 -7.84 24.07 3.05
N GLU A 311 -8.73 24.27 4.02
CA GLU A 311 -9.99 23.55 4.13
C GLU A 311 -10.87 23.74 2.88
N ASN A 312 -11.09 25.00 2.47
CA ASN A 312 -11.89 25.30 1.28
C ASN A 312 -11.24 24.75 0.01
N ALA A 313 -9.90 24.75 -0.07
CA ALA A 313 -9.18 24.17 -1.19
C ALA A 313 -9.36 22.64 -1.29
N ILE A 314 -9.35 21.92 -0.17
CA ILE A 314 -9.64 20.48 -0.12
C ILE A 314 -11.09 20.20 -0.53
N ILE A 315 -12.05 20.95 -0.02
CA ILE A 315 -13.46 20.81 -0.38
C ILE A 315 -13.68 21.09 -1.88
N GLN A 316 -13.00 22.11 -2.43
CA GLN A 316 -13.08 22.39 -3.87
C GLN A 316 -12.48 21.25 -4.70
N LEU A 317 -11.32 20.70 -4.30
CA LEU A 317 -10.70 19.53 -4.93
C LEU A 317 -11.67 18.34 -4.99
N GLN A 318 -12.37 18.04 -3.89
CA GLN A 318 -13.37 16.97 -3.85
C GLN A 318 -14.48 17.18 -4.91
N LYS A 319 -15.00 18.42 -5.02
CA LYS A 319 -16.05 18.76 -6.01
C LYS A 319 -15.54 18.61 -7.44
N ASP A 320 -14.33 19.06 -7.72
CA ASP A 320 -13.72 18.99 -9.04
C ASP A 320 -13.48 17.54 -9.49
N VAL A 321 -12.99 16.69 -8.58
CA VAL A 321 -12.80 15.26 -8.85
C VAL A 321 -14.15 14.58 -9.12
N VAL A 322 -15.15 14.79 -8.28
CA VAL A 322 -16.50 14.21 -8.46
C VAL A 322 -17.08 14.58 -9.83
N LYS A 323 -16.95 15.86 -10.23
CA LYS A 323 -17.41 16.32 -11.55
C LYS A 323 -16.72 15.57 -12.68
N LYS A 324 -15.38 15.37 -12.59
CA LYS A 324 -14.61 14.66 -13.61
C LYS A 324 -14.99 13.18 -13.69
N VAL A 325 -15.11 12.49 -12.54
CA VAL A 325 -15.53 11.09 -12.48
C VAL A 325 -16.94 10.90 -13.06
N LYS A 326 -17.90 11.73 -12.67
CA LYS A 326 -19.26 11.70 -13.23
C LYS A 326 -19.31 11.99 -14.74
N ASN A 327 -18.30 12.67 -15.28
CA ASN A 327 -18.11 12.90 -16.71
C ASN A 327 -17.34 11.78 -17.42
N GLY A 328 -17.18 10.61 -16.78
CA GLY A 328 -16.59 9.39 -17.34
C GLY A 328 -15.07 9.31 -17.26
N SER A 329 -14.41 10.14 -16.42
CA SER A 329 -12.97 10.02 -16.22
C SER A 329 -12.65 8.88 -15.27
N SER A 330 -11.95 7.85 -15.76
CA SER A 330 -11.60 6.65 -14.99
C SER A 330 -10.19 6.73 -14.38
N ILE A 331 -9.38 7.70 -14.77
CA ILE A 331 -8.05 7.97 -14.21
C ILE A 331 -8.01 9.42 -13.75
N ILE A 332 -7.83 9.61 -12.46
CA ILE A 332 -7.65 10.94 -11.84
C ILE A 332 -6.18 11.05 -11.43
N HIS A 333 -5.44 11.88 -12.17
CA HIS A 333 -4.03 12.14 -11.90
C HIS A 333 -3.92 13.42 -11.04
N LEU A 334 -3.68 13.24 -9.76
CA LEU A 334 -3.41 14.33 -8.82
C LEU A 334 -1.91 14.69 -8.88
N VAL A 335 -1.57 15.98 -8.94
CA VAL A 335 -0.19 16.42 -9.14
C VAL A 335 0.23 17.41 -8.06
N GLU A 336 1.08 16.95 -7.13
CA GLU A 336 1.73 17.77 -6.12
C GLU A 336 3.11 18.21 -6.64
N ASN A 337 3.16 19.38 -7.20
CA ASN A 337 4.38 20.02 -7.70
C ASN A 337 4.64 21.35 -6.98
N LEU A 338 5.82 21.94 -7.22
CA LEU A 338 6.11 23.30 -6.79
C LEU A 338 5.08 24.27 -7.43
N PRO A 339 4.21 24.90 -6.62
CA PRO A 339 3.18 25.78 -7.16
C PRO A 339 3.77 27.09 -7.65
N LYS A 340 3.04 27.77 -8.52
CA LYS A 340 3.38 29.14 -8.97
C LYS A 340 3.38 30.10 -7.77
N GLU A 341 4.06 31.23 -7.92
CA GLU A 341 4.00 32.31 -6.94
C GLU A 341 2.56 32.78 -6.71
N GLY A 342 2.19 33.01 -5.46
CA GLY A 342 0.81 33.32 -5.05
C GLY A 342 -0.12 32.09 -4.90
N GLN A 343 0.39 30.89 -5.10
CA GLN A 343 -0.31 29.63 -4.85
C GLN A 343 0.39 28.80 -3.77
N LEU A 344 -0.38 28.00 -3.04
CA LEU A 344 0.08 27.07 -2.02
C LEU A 344 -0.25 25.62 -2.44
N PRO A 345 0.56 24.62 -2.07
CA PRO A 345 0.26 23.22 -2.39
C PRO A 345 -0.76 22.64 -1.40
N ILE A 346 -1.61 21.71 -1.89
CA ILE A 346 -2.33 20.78 -1.03
C ILE A 346 -1.44 19.55 -0.87
N ASN A 347 -1.15 19.14 0.38
CA ASN A 347 -0.34 17.95 0.63
C ASN A 347 -0.97 16.70 0.01
N ALA A 348 -0.15 15.87 -0.62
CA ALA A 348 -0.58 14.68 -1.36
C ALA A 348 -1.43 13.72 -0.51
N LEU A 349 -1.08 13.51 0.77
CA LEU A 349 -1.81 12.59 1.65
C LEU A 349 -3.20 13.13 2.03
N LEU A 350 -3.31 14.44 2.32
CA LEU A 350 -4.61 15.10 2.55
C LEU A 350 -5.50 15.02 1.31
N ALA A 351 -4.91 15.29 0.13
CA ALA A 351 -5.64 15.23 -1.14
C ALA A 351 -6.14 13.83 -1.44
N VAL A 352 -5.28 12.81 -1.40
CA VAL A 352 -5.64 11.42 -1.68
C VAL A 352 -6.70 10.94 -0.69
N GLY A 353 -6.49 11.13 0.61
CA GLY A 353 -7.43 10.67 1.64
C GLY A 353 -8.80 11.33 1.50
N SER A 354 -8.86 12.66 1.34
CA SER A 354 -10.12 13.38 1.20
C SER A 354 -10.88 13.00 -0.08
N VAL A 355 -10.19 12.87 -1.22
CA VAL A 355 -10.79 12.44 -2.49
C VAL A 355 -11.31 11.02 -2.39
N HIS A 356 -10.50 10.08 -1.89
CA HIS A 356 -10.89 8.68 -1.71
C HIS A 356 -12.16 8.57 -0.85
N GLN A 357 -12.18 9.18 0.34
CA GLN A 357 -13.32 9.13 1.25
C GLN A 357 -14.60 9.74 0.65
N ASN A 358 -14.45 10.85 -0.07
CA ASN A 358 -15.58 11.49 -0.73
C ASN A 358 -16.17 10.64 -1.86
N LEU A 359 -15.32 9.99 -2.68
CA LEU A 359 -15.78 9.07 -3.73
C LEU A 359 -16.45 7.82 -3.14
N VAL A 360 -15.93 7.28 -2.03
CA VAL A 360 -16.55 6.17 -1.28
C VAL A 360 -17.93 6.57 -0.76
N LYS A 361 -18.04 7.74 -0.11
CA LYS A 361 -19.30 8.26 0.42
C LYS A 361 -20.36 8.42 -0.66
N LEU A 362 -19.96 8.77 -1.88
CA LEU A 362 -20.85 8.95 -3.02
C LEU A 362 -21.12 7.66 -3.81
N GLY A 363 -20.49 6.53 -3.45
CA GLY A 363 -20.64 5.25 -4.13
C GLY A 363 -20.04 5.18 -5.54
N ILE A 364 -19.09 6.06 -5.87
CA ILE A 364 -18.45 6.14 -7.20
C ILE A 364 -16.92 5.91 -7.16
N ARG A 365 -16.43 5.33 -6.06
CA ARG A 365 -14.97 5.08 -5.91
C ARG A 365 -14.45 4.03 -6.90
N SER A 366 -15.25 3.04 -7.24
CA SER A 366 -14.94 1.98 -8.21
C SER A 366 -14.84 2.49 -9.65
N ASP A 367 -15.41 3.66 -9.96
CA ASP A 367 -15.41 4.20 -11.32
C ASP A 367 -14.06 4.84 -11.70
N ALA A 368 -13.20 5.14 -10.71
CA ALA A 368 -11.95 5.86 -10.95
C ALA A 368 -10.76 5.36 -10.14
N ASN A 369 -9.58 5.42 -10.76
CA ASN A 369 -8.30 5.21 -10.13
C ASN A 369 -7.65 6.56 -9.77
N ILE A 370 -7.05 6.65 -8.58
CA ILE A 370 -6.33 7.82 -8.12
C ILE A 370 -4.85 7.58 -8.30
N ILE A 371 -4.22 8.27 -9.24
CA ILE A 371 -2.76 8.29 -9.42
C ILE A 371 -2.25 9.59 -8.82
N ILE A 372 -1.21 9.53 -8.00
CA ILE A 372 -0.63 10.70 -7.36
C ILE A 372 0.83 10.91 -7.79
N SER A 373 1.14 12.05 -8.37
CA SER A 373 2.51 12.56 -8.47
C SER A 373 2.80 13.34 -7.20
N ALA A 374 3.61 12.75 -6.32
CA ALA A 374 3.87 13.30 -4.99
C ALA A 374 5.31 13.79 -4.86
N SER A 375 5.48 15.07 -4.54
CA SER A 375 6.78 15.65 -4.15
C SER A 375 7.09 15.40 -2.68
N SER A 376 6.06 15.28 -1.84
CA SER A 376 6.20 15.04 -0.41
C SER A 376 6.44 13.57 -0.04
N ALA A 377 6.21 12.60 -0.95
CA ALA A 377 6.41 11.18 -0.69
C ALA A 377 7.67 10.65 -1.39
N ARG A 378 8.63 10.13 -0.61
CA ARG A 378 9.97 9.76 -1.09
C ARG A 378 10.53 8.48 -0.47
N ASP A 379 9.95 7.99 0.60
CA ASP A 379 10.32 6.73 1.25
C ASP A 379 9.17 5.72 1.25
N THR A 380 9.44 4.51 1.72
CA THR A 380 8.47 3.42 1.74
C THR A 380 7.26 3.73 2.62
N HIS A 381 7.46 4.33 3.81
CA HIS A 381 6.36 4.66 4.72
C HIS A 381 5.40 5.69 4.11
N GLN A 382 5.93 6.74 3.51
CA GLN A 382 5.15 7.81 2.88
C GLN A 382 4.33 7.28 1.70
N ILE A 383 4.94 6.42 0.87
CA ILE A 383 4.26 5.76 -0.25
C ILE A 383 3.19 4.78 0.25
N ALA A 384 3.49 4.01 1.31
CA ALA A 384 2.52 3.13 1.94
C ALA A 384 1.32 3.91 2.51
N CYS A 385 1.53 5.08 3.13
CA CYS A 385 0.44 5.95 3.56
C CYS A 385 -0.48 6.35 2.40
N LEU A 386 0.09 6.81 1.28
CA LEU A 386 -0.70 7.19 0.10
C LEU A 386 -1.56 6.03 -0.42
N ILE A 387 -0.98 4.83 -0.53
CA ILE A 387 -1.71 3.63 -0.98
C ILE A 387 -2.76 3.23 0.06
N GLY A 388 -2.40 3.18 1.33
CA GLY A 388 -3.28 2.83 2.44
C GLY A 388 -4.48 3.78 2.60
N PHE A 389 -4.35 5.04 2.15
CA PHE A 389 -5.45 6.01 2.11
C PHE A 389 -6.10 6.16 0.73
N GLY A 390 -5.82 5.27 -0.23
CA GLY A 390 -6.61 5.08 -1.42
C GLY A 390 -5.95 5.44 -2.75
N ALA A 391 -4.66 5.80 -2.80
CA ALA A 391 -3.96 5.93 -4.07
C ALA A 391 -3.87 4.56 -4.76
N THR A 392 -4.17 4.52 -6.05
CA THR A 392 -3.97 3.34 -6.89
C THR A 392 -2.50 3.19 -7.23
N ALA A 393 -1.82 4.32 -7.53
CA ALA A 393 -0.40 4.34 -7.82
C ALA A 393 0.23 5.68 -7.43
N VAL A 394 1.55 5.65 -7.21
CA VAL A 394 2.35 6.78 -6.75
C VAL A 394 3.53 7.01 -7.68
N TYR A 395 3.71 8.24 -8.13
CA TYR A 395 4.90 8.71 -8.83
C TYR A 395 5.68 9.65 -7.89
N PRO A 396 6.80 9.23 -7.29
CA PRO A 396 7.56 10.02 -6.32
C PRO A 396 8.44 11.07 -7.02
N SER A 397 7.82 12.17 -7.47
CA SER A 397 8.43 13.14 -8.38
C SER A 397 9.70 13.77 -7.84
N LEU A 398 9.72 14.26 -6.58
CA LEU A 398 10.88 14.92 -6.00
C LEU A 398 12.00 13.93 -5.64
N ALA A 399 11.68 12.64 -5.33
CA ALA A 399 12.71 11.62 -5.17
C ALA A 399 13.50 11.41 -6.47
N TYR A 400 12.81 11.34 -7.62
CA TYR A 400 13.49 11.24 -8.91
C TYR A 400 14.31 12.50 -9.24
N GLN A 401 13.78 13.69 -8.96
CA GLN A 401 14.56 14.93 -9.12
C GLN A 401 15.81 14.94 -8.24
N THR A 402 15.71 14.38 -7.03
CA THR A 402 16.85 14.25 -6.11
C THR A 402 17.90 13.29 -6.65
N ILE A 403 17.49 12.16 -7.21
CA ILE A 403 18.40 11.18 -7.84
C ILE A 403 19.11 11.81 -9.04
N LEU A 404 18.40 12.59 -9.89
CA LEU A 404 19.02 13.33 -11.00
C LEU A 404 20.04 14.35 -10.49
N ASP A 405 19.72 15.12 -9.42
CA ASP A 405 20.64 16.09 -8.84
C ASP A 405 21.89 15.42 -8.22
N LEU A 406 21.71 14.31 -7.50
CA LEU A 406 22.82 13.51 -6.94
C LEU A 406 23.74 12.97 -8.05
N THR A 407 23.19 12.47 -9.14
CA THR A 407 23.95 11.97 -10.27
C THR A 407 24.71 13.11 -10.97
N LYS A 408 24.06 14.26 -11.20
CA LYS A 408 24.70 15.45 -11.79
C LYS A 408 25.88 15.98 -10.96
N ARG A 409 25.78 15.88 -9.63
CA ARG A 409 26.84 16.29 -8.68
C ARG A 409 27.94 15.24 -8.50
N ASN A 410 27.86 14.11 -9.19
CA ASN A 410 28.74 12.94 -9.01
C ASN A 410 28.72 12.33 -7.59
N GLU A 411 27.68 12.62 -6.82
CA GLU A 411 27.44 11.99 -5.51
C GLU A 411 26.81 10.60 -5.66
N LEU A 412 26.19 10.33 -6.81
CA LEU A 412 25.63 9.04 -7.21
C LEU A 412 26.21 8.68 -8.60
N LYS A 413 26.87 7.51 -8.70
CA LYS A 413 27.46 7.04 -9.96
C LYS A 413 26.44 6.30 -10.83
N GLY A 414 26.73 6.20 -12.12
CA GLY A 414 25.97 5.42 -13.09
C GLY A 414 24.88 6.21 -13.80
N ASP A 415 24.05 5.51 -14.56
CA ASP A 415 22.95 6.11 -15.31
C ASP A 415 21.81 6.55 -14.38
N PRO A 416 21.28 7.77 -14.53
CA PRO A 416 20.15 8.27 -13.72
C PRO A 416 18.90 7.37 -13.79
N HIS A 417 18.61 6.81 -14.97
CA HIS A 417 17.43 5.94 -15.14
C HIS A 417 17.58 4.62 -14.40
N GLU A 418 18.78 4.03 -14.40
CA GLU A 418 19.09 2.85 -13.59
C GLU A 418 19.01 3.16 -12.10
N ASN A 419 19.54 4.32 -11.66
CA ASN A 419 19.45 4.77 -10.28
C ASN A 419 18.00 4.92 -9.83
N CYS A 420 17.14 5.52 -10.66
CA CYS A 420 15.69 5.58 -10.42
C CYS A 420 15.04 4.18 -10.41
N SER A 421 15.51 3.25 -11.23
CA SER A 421 15.01 1.87 -11.22
C SER A 421 15.39 1.13 -9.95
N ARG A 422 16.64 1.27 -9.47
CA ARG A 422 17.10 0.72 -8.19
C ARG A 422 16.32 1.28 -7.01
N TYR A 423 16.08 2.61 -7.00
CA TYR A 423 15.24 3.24 -6.00
C TYR A 423 13.84 2.61 -5.94
N ARG A 424 13.14 2.46 -7.09
CA ARG A 424 11.82 1.82 -7.12
C ARG A 424 11.87 0.37 -6.62
N LYS A 425 12.91 -0.38 -7.01
CA LYS A 425 13.11 -1.75 -6.53
C LYS A 425 13.25 -1.82 -5.00
N GLY A 426 13.97 -0.87 -4.41
CA GLY A 426 14.10 -0.74 -2.96
C GLY A 426 12.78 -0.43 -2.28
N VAL A 427 12.04 0.56 -2.78
CA VAL A 427 10.70 0.90 -2.27
C VAL A 427 9.73 -0.27 -2.40
N ASN A 428 9.75 -1.00 -3.52
CA ASN A 428 8.91 -2.19 -3.71
C ASN A 428 9.21 -3.28 -2.67
N LYS A 429 10.49 -3.53 -2.35
CA LYS A 429 10.87 -4.46 -1.26
C LYS A 429 10.32 -3.99 0.08
N GLY A 430 10.41 -2.69 0.36
CA GLY A 430 9.86 -2.11 1.57
C GLY A 430 8.33 -2.26 1.66
N LEU A 431 7.59 -2.02 0.57
CA LEU A 431 6.15 -2.23 0.50
C LEU A 431 5.78 -3.70 0.76
N LEU A 432 6.47 -4.64 0.11
CA LEU A 432 6.28 -6.08 0.38
C LEU A 432 6.51 -6.40 1.85
N LYS A 433 7.55 -5.82 2.47
CA LYS A 433 7.84 -6.00 3.89
C LYS A 433 6.74 -5.47 4.81
N ILE A 434 6.15 -4.32 4.48
CA ILE A 434 5.04 -3.73 5.22
C ILE A 434 3.81 -4.63 5.15
N ILE A 435 3.37 -5.01 3.94
CA ILE A 435 2.17 -5.82 3.77
C ILE A 435 2.35 -7.24 4.30
N SER A 436 3.56 -7.82 4.22
CA SER A 436 3.85 -9.13 4.81
C SER A 436 3.68 -9.14 6.32
N LYS A 437 4.13 -8.08 7.01
CA LYS A 437 3.93 -7.93 8.47
C LYS A 437 2.47 -7.75 8.87
N MET A 438 1.62 -7.34 7.95
CA MET A 438 0.16 -7.23 8.15
C MET A 438 -0.60 -8.49 7.73
N GLY A 439 0.09 -9.51 7.21
CA GLY A 439 -0.52 -10.72 6.69
C GLY A 439 -1.30 -10.50 5.38
N ILE A 440 -1.00 -9.44 4.64
CA ILE A 440 -1.65 -9.08 3.38
C ILE A 440 -0.79 -9.58 2.22
N SER A 441 -1.40 -10.26 1.25
CA SER A 441 -0.70 -10.88 0.13
C SER A 441 -0.67 -9.99 -1.12
N THR A 442 -1.67 -9.16 -1.33
CA THR A 442 -1.79 -8.34 -2.53
C THR A 442 -1.85 -6.85 -2.20
N ILE A 443 -1.22 -6.02 -3.01
CA ILE A 443 -1.28 -4.56 -2.81
C ILE A 443 -2.71 -4.03 -2.97
N SER A 444 -3.57 -4.70 -3.73
CA SER A 444 -4.98 -4.35 -3.86
C SER A 444 -5.74 -4.43 -2.52
N SER A 445 -5.45 -5.44 -1.69
CA SER A 445 -6.02 -5.57 -0.33
C SER A 445 -5.51 -4.48 0.63
N TYR A 446 -4.29 -3.97 0.39
CA TYR A 446 -3.72 -2.89 1.20
C TYR A 446 -4.23 -1.50 0.80
N ARG A 447 -4.64 -1.32 -0.46
CA ARG A 447 -5.16 -0.06 -0.99
C ARG A 447 -6.46 0.35 -0.27
N GLY A 448 -6.46 1.52 0.35
CA GLY A 448 -7.62 2.03 1.09
C GLY A 448 -7.90 1.29 2.40
N SER A 449 -7.00 0.44 2.88
CA SER A 449 -7.18 -0.33 4.12
C SER A 449 -7.16 0.53 5.38
N GLN A 450 -6.53 1.71 5.33
CA GLN A 450 -6.40 2.64 6.46
C GLN A 450 -5.76 1.99 7.71
N LEU A 451 -4.83 1.04 7.52
CA LEU A 451 -4.15 0.34 8.62
C LEU A 451 -3.10 1.22 9.30
N PHE A 452 -3.56 2.36 9.78
CA PHE A 452 -2.74 3.34 10.49
C PHE A 452 -3.46 3.85 11.74
N GLU A 453 -2.67 4.30 12.71
CA GLU A 453 -3.12 5.13 13.81
C GLU A 453 -2.60 6.56 13.60
N ILE A 454 -3.47 7.54 13.76
CA ILE A 454 -3.13 8.97 13.69
C ILE A 454 -2.79 9.46 15.10
N VAL A 455 -1.67 10.17 15.21
CA VAL A 455 -1.20 10.73 16.48
C VAL A 455 -0.97 12.23 16.32
N GLY A 456 -1.86 13.04 16.89
CA GLY A 456 -1.69 14.49 16.96
C GLY A 456 -2.29 15.30 15.82
N LEU A 457 -3.30 14.76 15.11
CA LEU A 457 -4.14 15.53 14.17
C LEU A 457 -5.54 15.76 14.76
N GLY A 458 -6.09 16.93 14.51
CA GLY A 458 -7.41 17.34 14.92
C GLY A 458 -8.53 16.54 14.25
N LYS A 459 -9.68 16.50 14.93
CA LYS A 459 -10.87 15.78 14.42
C LYS A 459 -11.35 16.35 13.08
N ASP A 460 -11.20 17.63 12.84
CA ASP A 460 -11.53 18.29 11.57
C ASP A 460 -10.75 17.71 10.38
N ILE A 461 -9.45 17.44 10.55
CA ILE A 461 -8.62 16.79 9.54
C ILE A 461 -9.05 15.33 9.35
N VAL A 462 -9.24 14.60 10.45
CA VAL A 462 -9.60 13.18 10.41
C VAL A 462 -10.95 12.98 9.72
N ASP A 463 -11.95 13.77 10.07
CA ASP A 463 -13.31 13.68 9.50
C ASP A 463 -13.33 14.05 7.99
N LEU A 464 -12.51 15.03 7.57
CA LEU A 464 -12.46 15.46 6.17
C LEU A 464 -11.61 14.55 5.27
N CYS A 465 -10.46 14.07 5.78
CA CYS A 465 -9.46 13.40 4.95
C CYS A 465 -9.25 11.93 5.29
N PHE A 466 -9.49 11.50 6.54
CA PHE A 466 -9.10 10.19 7.05
C PHE A 466 -10.23 9.52 7.85
N THR A 467 -11.46 9.69 7.41
CA THR A 467 -12.67 9.17 8.07
C THR A 467 -12.49 7.70 8.50
N ASN A 468 -12.91 7.37 9.72
CA ASN A 468 -12.80 6.05 10.34
C ASN A 468 -11.38 5.57 10.68
N THR A 469 -10.35 6.39 10.49
CA THR A 469 -9.00 6.05 10.97
C THR A 469 -8.89 6.33 12.47
N THR A 470 -8.27 5.43 13.21
CA THR A 470 -8.07 5.58 14.65
C THR A 470 -7.21 6.81 14.96
N SER A 471 -7.75 7.74 15.76
CA SER A 471 -7.02 8.90 16.26
C SER A 471 -7.36 9.09 17.74
N ARG A 472 -6.39 8.82 18.62
CA ARG A 472 -6.56 8.89 20.08
C ARG A 472 -5.99 10.15 20.69
N VAL A 473 -5.06 10.77 20.00
CA VAL A 473 -4.37 11.98 20.44
C VAL A 473 -4.72 13.12 19.50
N ASN A 474 -5.47 14.08 20.00
CA ASN A 474 -5.80 15.31 19.28
C ASN A 474 -4.54 16.20 19.13
N GLY A 475 -4.59 17.17 18.23
CA GLY A 475 -3.44 18.07 18.01
C GLY A 475 -3.71 19.13 16.95
N ARG A 476 -2.91 19.17 15.89
CA ARG A 476 -3.00 20.16 14.81
C ARG A 476 -4.37 20.14 14.13
N SER A 477 -4.98 21.31 13.97
CA SER A 477 -6.20 21.53 13.20
C SER A 477 -5.89 21.90 11.74
N LEU A 478 -6.90 21.90 10.86
CA LEU A 478 -6.76 22.42 9.49
C LEU A 478 -6.27 23.86 9.46
N LYS A 479 -6.69 24.67 10.45
CA LYS A 479 -6.22 26.05 10.59
C LYS A 479 -4.73 26.12 10.94
N ASP A 480 -4.26 25.26 11.83
CA ASP A 480 -2.84 25.20 12.18
C ASP A 480 -2.00 24.79 10.99
N LEU A 481 -2.43 23.77 10.24
CA LEU A 481 -1.76 23.35 9.01
C LEU A 481 -1.73 24.45 7.94
N ASP A 482 -2.80 25.24 7.81
CA ASP A 482 -2.85 26.38 6.86
C ASP A 482 -1.85 27.47 7.25
N ILE A 483 -1.73 27.78 8.54
CA ILE A 483 -0.76 28.76 9.07
C ILE A 483 0.68 28.25 8.84
N GLU A 484 0.95 27.00 9.18
CA GLU A 484 2.27 26.38 8.99
C GLU A 484 2.67 26.32 7.51
N LEU A 485 1.74 25.97 6.62
CA LEU A 485 1.97 25.92 5.17
C LEU A 485 2.36 27.29 4.60
N ARG A 486 1.71 28.37 5.06
CA ARG A 486 2.03 29.74 4.63
C ARG A 486 3.43 30.15 5.08
N ALA A 487 3.77 29.90 6.34
CA ALA A 487 5.10 30.18 6.89
C ALA A 487 6.18 29.36 6.14
N LEU A 488 5.88 28.12 5.81
CA LEU A 488 6.79 27.23 5.08
C LEU A 488 6.99 27.70 3.62
N ASP A 489 5.95 28.18 2.93
CA ASP A 489 6.07 28.75 1.58
C ASP A 489 6.91 30.03 1.60
N ASP A 490 6.70 30.92 2.57
CA ASP A 490 7.51 32.14 2.74
C ASP A 490 8.98 31.80 2.99
N TYR A 491 9.26 30.83 3.87
CA TYR A 491 10.61 30.32 4.10
C TYR A 491 11.22 29.69 2.84
N ALA A 492 10.47 28.85 2.15
CA ALA A 492 10.96 28.14 0.96
C ALA A 492 11.33 29.09 -0.18
N ARG A 493 10.61 30.19 -0.34
CA ARG A 493 10.85 31.22 -1.38
C ARG A 493 11.88 32.26 -0.97
N SER A 494 12.28 32.31 0.30
CA SER A 494 13.35 33.21 0.75
C SER A 494 14.69 32.78 0.14
N ASN A 495 15.50 33.76 -0.28
CA ASN A 495 16.83 33.50 -0.87
C ASN A 495 17.91 33.18 0.19
N LEU A 496 17.60 33.32 1.47
CA LEU A 496 18.58 33.29 2.58
C LEU A 496 18.80 31.90 3.18
N ALA A 497 17.94 30.93 2.90
CA ALA A 497 18.00 29.63 3.55
C ALA A 497 18.51 28.54 2.63
N ASP A 498 19.47 27.74 3.09
CA ASP A 498 19.89 26.49 2.47
C ASP A 498 18.89 25.37 2.80
N MET A 499 19.09 24.18 2.20
CA MET A 499 18.32 22.97 2.56
C MET A 499 18.51 22.67 4.06
N ASN A 500 17.40 22.38 4.74
CA ASN A 500 17.42 22.04 6.17
C ASN A 500 18.21 20.73 6.42
N VAL A 501 18.87 20.64 7.55
CA VAL A 501 19.72 19.48 7.90
C VAL A 501 18.91 18.24 8.28
N GLY A 502 17.73 18.38 8.89
CA GLY A 502 16.91 17.28 9.40
C GLY A 502 17.27 16.91 10.84
N GLY A 503 18.00 15.82 11.02
CA GLY A 503 18.32 15.28 12.34
C GLY A 503 17.19 14.45 12.93
N LEU A 504 16.43 13.76 12.09
CA LEU A 504 15.32 12.89 12.51
C LEU A 504 15.77 11.43 12.69
N LEU A 505 16.73 10.98 11.90
CA LEU A 505 17.25 9.60 11.96
C LEU A 505 18.36 9.45 12.95
N LYS A 506 19.19 10.48 13.07
CA LYS A 506 20.31 10.55 14.04
C LYS A 506 20.51 11.99 14.48
N TYR A 507 21.11 12.16 15.65
CA TYR A 507 21.46 13.49 16.15
C TYR A 507 22.33 14.25 15.14
N ILE A 508 21.89 15.47 14.81
CA ILE A 508 22.64 16.46 14.03
C ILE A 508 22.54 17.81 14.78
N HIS A 509 23.64 18.50 14.94
CA HIS A 509 23.63 19.83 15.58
C HIS A 509 22.75 20.80 14.78
N GLY A 510 21.79 21.45 15.46
CA GLY A 510 20.79 22.32 14.83
C GLY A 510 19.63 21.59 14.16
N GLY A 511 19.54 20.26 14.28
CA GLY A 511 18.41 19.43 13.86
C GLY A 511 17.36 19.20 14.95
N GLU A 512 16.58 18.14 14.82
CA GLU A 512 15.59 17.73 15.80
C GLU A 512 16.24 17.32 17.12
N TYR A 513 15.53 17.50 18.23
CA TYR A 513 16.00 17.11 19.55
C TYR A 513 15.89 15.59 19.77
N HIS A 514 16.99 14.98 20.22
CA HIS A 514 17.07 13.57 20.60
C HIS A 514 17.15 13.40 22.10
N THR A 515 16.43 12.43 22.66
CA THR A 515 16.53 12.06 24.08
C THR A 515 17.96 11.68 24.46
N TYR A 516 18.65 10.94 23.58
CA TYR A 516 20.04 10.50 23.76
C TYR A 516 21.00 11.36 22.95
N ASN A 517 20.98 12.68 23.21
CA ASN A 517 21.92 13.61 22.58
C ASN A 517 23.32 13.54 23.25
N PRO A 518 24.37 14.08 22.61
CA PRO A 518 25.74 13.99 23.11
C PRO A 518 25.93 14.57 24.52
N GLU A 519 25.19 15.61 24.92
CA GLU A 519 25.29 16.21 26.23
C GLU A 519 24.84 15.25 27.33
N ILE A 520 23.67 14.64 27.17
CA ILE A 520 23.11 13.67 28.12
C ILE A 520 24.03 12.45 28.23
N VAL A 521 24.52 11.92 27.08
CA VAL A 521 25.43 10.75 27.06
C VAL A 521 26.74 11.07 27.78
N LYS A 522 27.31 12.25 27.49
CA LYS A 522 28.55 12.70 28.15
C LYS A 522 28.37 12.82 29.66
N LYS A 523 27.29 13.44 30.13
CA LYS A 523 27.02 13.61 31.58
C LYS A 523 26.78 12.27 32.28
N LEU A 524 26.10 11.31 31.61
CA LEU A 524 25.97 9.97 32.15
C LEU A 524 27.34 9.26 32.28
N GLN A 525 28.20 9.36 31.26
CA GLN A 525 29.54 8.79 31.30
C GLN A 525 30.42 9.44 32.42
N GLU A 526 30.36 10.75 32.57
CA GLU A 526 31.04 11.48 33.66
C GLU A 526 30.56 10.99 35.03
N ALA A 527 29.24 10.84 35.21
CA ALA A 527 28.66 10.37 36.47
C ALA A 527 29.10 8.95 36.81
N VAL A 528 29.09 8.04 35.81
CA VAL A 528 29.54 6.65 35.99
C VAL A 528 31.05 6.58 36.30
N THR A 529 31.87 7.36 35.61
CA THR A 529 33.32 7.33 35.76
C THR A 529 33.77 7.96 37.09
N SER A 530 33.15 9.06 37.48
CA SER A 530 33.51 9.74 38.73
C SER A 530 32.96 9.04 39.99
N GLY A 531 31.80 8.36 39.87
CA GLY A 531 31.07 7.80 41.01
C GLY A 531 30.52 8.85 41.99
N LEU A 532 30.55 10.13 41.62
CA LEU A 532 30.12 11.24 42.50
C LEU A 532 28.62 11.48 42.37
N LYS A 533 27.94 11.65 43.51
CA LYS A 533 26.50 11.95 43.58
C LYS A 533 26.15 13.27 42.89
N GLU A 534 27.05 14.24 42.91
CA GLU A 534 26.88 15.56 42.30
C GLU A 534 26.78 15.45 40.77
N THR A 535 27.70 14.74 40.15
CA THR A 535 27.67 14.51 38.68
C THR A 535 26.47 13.70 38.24
N TYR A 536 26.00 12.75 39.05
CA TYR A 536 24.73 12.05 38.79
C TYR A 536 23.54 13.00 38.95
N GLY A 537 23.56 13.93 39.91
CA GLY A 537 22.54 14.97 40.07
C GLY A 537 22.43 15.90 38.86
N GLU A 538 23.57 16.28 38.26
CA GLU A 538 23.58 17.04 36.98
C GLU A 538 22.96 16.26 35.84
N TYR A 539 23.30 14.98 35.67
CA TYR A 539 22.69 14.10 34.68
C TYR A 539 21.17 13.98 34.92
N SER A 540 20.72 13.70 36.14
CA SER A 540 19.30 13.58 36.49
C SER A 540 18.53 14.86 36.14
N ASN A 541 19.09 16.03 36.49
CA ASN A 541 18.48 17.31 36.16
C ASN A 541 18.33 17.53 34.64
N LEU A 542 19.33 17.17 33.83
CA LEU A 542 19.25 17.25 32.39
C LEU A 542 18.14 16.34 31.82
N VAL A 543 17.98 15.13 32.37
CA VAL A 543 16.93 14.20 31.98
C VAL A 543 15.55 14.71 32.36
N ASP A 544 15.40 15.28 33.55
CA ASP A 544 14.13 15.76 34.11
C ASP A 544 13.64 17.05 33.44
N THR A 545 14.56 17.90 33.00
CA THR A 545 14.26 19.21 32.40
C THR A 545 14.25 19.21 30.86
N ARG A 546 14.54 18.08 30.23
CA ARG A 546 14.59 17.97 28.76
C ARG A 546 13.25 18.28 28.08
N PRO A 547 13.26 18.72 26.80
CA PRO A 547 12.06 18.81 26.00
C PRO A 547 11.34 17.46 25.84
N PRO A 548 10.02 17.46 25.53
CA PRO A 548 9.31 16.23 25.20
C PRO A 548 9.98 15.47 24.06
N ALA A 549 10.25 14.19 24.29
CA ALA A 549 10.81 13.28 23.29
C ALA A 549 10.36 11.84 23.60
N MET A 550 10.51 10.96 22.61
CA MET A 550 10.18 9.55 22.80
C MET A 550 11.24 8.85 23.65
N LEU A 551 10.82 7.89 24.45
CA LEU A 551 11.72 6.91 25.06
C LEU A 551 11.86 5.72 24.13
N ARG A 552 13.08 5.28 23.93
CA ARG A 552 13.36 4.04 23.19
C ARG A 552 12.97 2.82 23.99
#